data_7de19b78f8bc2caaa785e5a2fb0db8ac
#
_entry.id   7de19b78f8bc2caaa785e5a2fb0db8ac
#
_cell.length_a   1.000
_cell.length_b   1.000
_cell.length_c   1.000
_cell.angle_alpha   90.00
_cell.angle_beta   90.00
_cell.angle_gamma   90.00
#
_symmetry.space_group_name_H-M   'P 1'
#
loop_
_entity.id
_entity.type
_entity.pdbx_description
1 polymer ?
#
loop_
_entity_poly.entity_id
_entity_poly.type
_entity_poly.pdbx_seq_one_letter_code
_entity_poly.pdbx_strand_id
1 'polypeptide(L)'
;NLGIPEIELSVRNFWPLPWFGQLFALKGNYSHGWVGEMPMNQYWADQIISVKTYFHQKSIYGRLGKPSWKIELYAGINHQTFWCMGDDYYPQDFDLSPLENYYYIFSAKPLTNTSVQDEILGNHVGSVDLGAEFILSRYKIFVYRQNIYEAGALKHLVYKQDGLNGISIINRKTQDKKYIWDKILFEFL
;
A
#
# COMPACT_ATOMS: atom_id res chain seq x y z
N ASN A 1 -17.36 10.88 -9.78
CA ASN A 1 -16.20 11.19 -8.98
C ASN A 1 -14.99 11.27 -9.90
N LEU A 2 -14.37 12.44 -9.99
CA LEU A 2 -13.08 12.59 -10.64
C LEU A 2 -12.03 11.93 -9.74
N GLY A 3 -11.16 11.11 -10.34
CA GLY A 3 -10.02 10.54 -9.61
C GLY A 3 -9.04 11.63 -9.19
N ILE A 4 -8.15 11.31 -8.26
CA ILE A 4 -7.05 12.19 -7.87
C ILE A 4 -6.08 12.28 -9.05
N PRO A 5 -5.80 13.49 -9.58
CA PRO A 5 -4.72 13.65 -10.57
C PRO A 5 -3.41 13.20 -9.96
N GLU A 6 -2.70 12.28 -10.62
CA GLU A 6 -1.45 11.73 -10.09
C GLU A 6 -0.42 11.46 -11.20
N ILE A 7 0.83 11.43 -10.80
CA ILE A 7 1.93 10.88 -11.60
C ILE A 7 2.31 9.55 -11.00
N GLU A 8 2.26 8.48 -11.81
CA GLU A 8 2.60 7.11 -11.40
C GLU A 8 3.77 6.58 -12.22
N LEU A 9 4.72 5.97 -11.50
CA LEU A 9 5.74 5.09 -12.07
C LEU A 9 5.42 3.68 -11.59
N SER A 10 5.17 2.74 -12.53
CA SER A 10 4.76 1.40 -12.14
C SER A 10 5.33 0.29 -13.00
N VAL A 11 5.60 -0.82 -12.34
CA VAL A 11 5.79 -2.13 -12.95
C VAL A 11 4.53 -2.93 -12.65
N ARG A 12 3.54 -2.84 -13.55
CA ARG A 12 2.17 -3.36 -13.32
C ARG A 12 2.10 -4.88 -13.25
N ASN A 13 2.91 -5.57 -14.04
CA ASN A 13 2.98 -7.03 -14.04
C ASN A 13 4.25 -7.50 -13.36
N PHE A 14 4.21 -8.69 -12.75
CA PHE A 14 5.41 -9.28 -12.19
C PHE A 14 6.49 -9.42 -13.25
N TRP A 15 7.53 -8.60 -13.14
CA TRP A 15 8.71 -8.62 -14.00
C TRP A 15 9.69 -9.66 -13.47
N PRO A 16 9.92 -10.76 -14.21
CA PRO A 16 10.83 -11.79 -13.77
C PRO A 16 12.28 -11.27 -13.81
N LEU A 17 12.99 -11.42 -12.72
CA LEU A 17 14.40 -11.08 -12.66
C LEU A 17 15.20 -12.09 -13.47
N PRO A 18 16.14 -11.65 -14.30
CA PRO A 18 16.88 -12.53 -15.20
C PRO A 18 17.81 -13.51 -14.46
N TRP A 19 18.09 -13.19 -13.19
CA TRP A 19 18.94 -14.01 -12.34
C TRP A 19 18.17 -15.22 -11.77
N PHE A 20 18.87 -16.24 -11.36
CA PHE A 20 18.33 -17.46 -10.73
C PHE A 20 17.25 -18.19 -11.55
N GLY A 21 17.33 -18.09 -12.90
CA GLY A 21 16.37 -18.77 -13.77
C GLY A 21 14.93 -18.30 -13.58
N GLN A 22 14.74 -17.00 -13.41
CA GLN A 22 13.42 -16.36 -13.22
C GLN A 22 12.68 -16.82 -11.94
N LEU A 23 13.43 -17.28 -10.94
CA LEU A 23 12.85 -17.69 -9.67
C LEU A 23 12.13 -16.55 -8.95
N PHE A 24 12.65 -15.33 -9.10
CA PHE A 24 12.09 -14.12 -8.49
C PHE A 24 11.49 -13.20 -9.55
N ALA A 25 10.36 -12.60 -9.22
CA ALA A 25 9.77 -11.54 -10.01
C ALA A 25 9.27 -10.42 -9.08
N LEU A 26 9.30 -9.19 -9.58
CA LEU A 26 8.90 -8.00 -8.84
C LEU A 26 7.82 -7.23 -9.60
N LYS A 27 6.90 -6.63 -8.86
CA LYS A 27 6.01 -5.57 -9.32
C LYS A 27 5.92 -4.48 -8.26
N GLY A 28 5.51 -3.30 -8.65
CA GLY A 28 5.31 -2.21 -7.70
C GLY A 28 4.89 -0.95 -8.39
N ASN A 29 4.52 0.02 -7.59
CA ASN A 29 4.22 1.37 -8.04
C ASN A 29 4.74 2.40 -7.05
N TYR A 30 4.88 3.58 -7.57
CA TYR A 30 5.21 4.80 -6.86
C TYR A 30 4.37 5.91 -7.49
N SER A 31 3.51 6.54 -6.72
CA SER A 31 2.69 7.64 -7.22
C SER A 31 2.65 8.83 -6.28
N HIS A 32 2.43 9.99 -6.88
CA HIS A 32 2.19 11.24 -6.18
C HIS A 32 1.00 11.95 -6.84
N GLY A 33 0.03 12.33 -6.04
CA GLY A 33 -1.23 12.92 -6.48
C GLY A 33 -1.57 14.23 -5.76
N TRP A 34 -2.38 15.04 -6.43
CA TRP A 34 -2.87 16.33 -5.96
C TRP A 34 -4.36 16.21 -5.63
N VAL A 35 -4.68 16.23 -4.35
CA VAL A 35 -6.07 16.11 -3.89
C VAL A 35 -6.80 17.44 -3.96
N GLY A 36 -6.06 18.55 -3.73
CA GLY A 36 -6.62 19.88 -3.64
C GLY A 36 -6.78 20.34 -2.18
N GLU A 37 -7.60 21.34 -1.97
CA GLU A 37 -7.86 21.85 -0.63
C GLU A 37 -8.84 20.95 0.12
N MET A 38 -8.47 20.61 1.36
CA MET A 38 -9.30 19.81 2.25
C MET A 38 -9.39 20.46 3.63
N PRO A 39 -10.57 20.39 4.30
CA PRO A 39 -10.72 20.84 5.67
C PRO A 39 -9.97 19.89 6.60
N MET A 40 -9.13 20.42 7.47
CA MET A 40 -8.41 19.70 8.51
C MET A 40 -8.66 20.32 9.88
N ASN A 41 -8.86 19.48 10.88
CA ASN A 41 -9.06 19.92 12.25
C ASN A 41 -7.72 20.09 12.97
N GLN A 42 -7.44 21.29 13.41
CA GLN A 42 -6.32 21.58 14.31
C GLN A 42 -6.77 21.43 15.75
N TYR A 43 -6.57 20.26 16.34
CA TYR A 43 -7.05 19.92 17.70
C TYR A 43 -6.56 20.88 18.79
N TRP A 44 -5.33 21.38 18.66
CA TRP A 44 -4.74 22.31 19.63
C TRP A 44 -5.31 23.73 19.56
N ALA A 45 -5.91 24.09 18.44
CA ALA A 45 -6.49 25.43 18.21
C ALA A 45 -8.02 25.39 18.15
N ASP A 46 -8.63 24.21 18.27
CA ASP A 46 -10.07 23.97 18.15
C ASP A 46 -10.70 24.66 16.92
N GLN A 47 -10.01 24.55 15.79
CA GLN A 47 -10.42 25.17 14.55
C GLN A 47 -10.27 24.22 13.35
N ILE A 48 -11.07 24.48 12.32
CA ILE A 48 -10.95 23.81 11.03
C ILE A 48 -10.29 24.78 10.05
N ILE A 49 -9.20 24.35 9.48
CA ILE A 49 -8.46 25.08 8.43
C ILE A 49 -8.59 24.37 7.10
N SER A 50 -8.43 25.10 5.99
CA SER A 50 -8.33 24.52 4.65
C SER A 50 -6.88 24.45 4.24
N VAL A 51 -6.38 23.25 3.92
CA VAL A 51 -4.99 23.04 3.52
C VAL A 51 -4.88 22.31 2.19
N LYS A 52 -3.84 22.61 1.43
CA LYS A 52 -3.52 21.86 0.21
C LYS A 52 -3.07 20.46 0.59
N THR A 53 -3.80 19.47 0.13
CA THR A 53 -3.58 18.07 0.44
C THR A 53 -3.06 17.32 -0.76
N TYR A 54 -2.12 16.45 -0.50
CA TYR A 54 -1.46 15.58 -1.46
C TYR A 54 -1.70 14.12 -1.10
N PHE A 55 -1.58 13.26 -2.09
CA PHE A 55 -1.60 11.82 -1.92
C PHE A 55 -0.26 11.23 -2.34
N HIS A 56 0.26 10.31 -1.56
CA HIS A 56 1.46 9.55 -1.91
C HIS A 56 1.20 8.07 -1.72
N GLN A 57 1.59 7.27 -2.70
CA GLN A 57 1.51 5.81 -2.62
C GLN A 57 2.80 5.17 -3.11
N LYS A 58 3.21 4.12 -2.44
CA LYS A 58 4.26 3.21 -2.88
C LYS A 58 3.91 1.78 -2.55
N SER A 59 4.24 0.87 -3.44
CA SER A 59 4.11 -0.56 -3.19
C SER A 59 5.24 -1.33 -3.83
N ILE A 60 5.62 -2.43 -3.20
CA ILE A 60 6.52 -3.41 -3.78
C ILE A 60 6.04 -4.81 -3.42
N TYR A 61 5.95 -5.66 -4.42
CA TYR A 61 5.54 -7.06 -4.28
C TYR A 61 6.56 -7.95 -4.95
N GLY A 62 6.99 -8.98 -4.24
CA GLY A 62 7.83 -10.05 -4.74
C GLY A 62 7.02 -11.32 -4.99
N ARG A 63 7.38 -12.03 -6.04
CA ARG A 63 6.91 -13.40 -6.31
C ARG A 63 8.11 -14.33 -6.30
N LEU A 64 8.01 -15.44 -5.59
CA LEU A 64 8.95 -16.54 -5.59
C LEU A 64 8.28 -17.75 -6.23
N GLY A 65 8.84 -18.22 -7.33
CA GLY A 65 8.35 -19.38 -8.08
C GLY A 65 8.70 -19.28 -9.56
N LYS A 66 9.14 -20.39 -10.16
CA LYS A 66 9.37 -20.46 -11.60
C LYS A 66 8.05 -20.65 -12.33
N PRO A 67 7.90 -20.18 -13.58
CA PRO A 67 6.67 -20.35 -14.35
C PRO A 67 6.22 -21.82 -14.53
N SER A 68 7.14 -22.77 -14.37
CA SER A 68 6.86 -24.21 -14.44
C SER A 68 6.37 -24.81 -13.10
N TRP A 69 6.44 -24.06 -12.03
CA TRP A 69 6.07 -24.55 -10.72
C TRP A 69 4.54 -24.52 -10.54
N LYS A 70 4.04 -25.43 -9.71
CA LYS A 70 2.63 -25.51 -9.34
C LYS A 70 2.28 -24.62 -8.12
N ILE A 71 3.30 -24.08 -7.47
CA ILE A 71 3.17 -23.23 -6.29
C ILE A 71 4.03 -22.00 -6.50
N GLU A 72 3.43 -20.83 -6.31
CA GLU A 72 4.11 -19.53 -6.29
C GLU A 72 3.82 -18.84 -4.96
N LEU A 73 4.82 -18.25 -4.34
CA LEU A 73 4.69 -17.49 -3.10
C LEU A 73 4.79 -15.99 -3.38
N TYR A 74 4.06 -15.22 -2.61
CA TYR A 74 3.98 -13.78 -2.75
C TYR A 74 4.21 -13.10 -1.40
N ALA A 75 4.95 -12.02 -1.42
CA ALA A 75 5.07 -11.11 -0.29
C ALA A 75 5.17 -9.68 -0.80
N GLY A 76 4.64 -8.74 -0.04
CA GLY A 76 4.71 -7.34 -0.43
C GLY A 76 4.32 -6.38 0.66
N ILE A 77 4.57 -5.12 0.39
CA ILE A 77 4.20 -3.98 1.22
C ILE A 77 3.52 -2.96 0.33
N ASN A 78 2.40 -2.44 0.82
CA ASN A 78 1.73 -1.28 0.30
C ASN A 78 1.70 -0.19 1.37
N HIS A 79 1.93 1.05 0.97
CA HIS A 79 1.93 2.20 1.85
C HIS A 79 1.30 3.39 1.12
N GLN A 80 0.37 4.04 1.78
CA GLN A 80 -0.35 5.21 1.30
C GLN A 80 -0.36 6.27 2.37
N THR A 81 -0.36 7.53 1.97
CA THR A 81 -0.54 8.64 2.89
C THR A 81 -1.22 9.83 2.23
N PHE A 82 -2.17 10.44 2.94
CA PHE A 82 -2.65 11.78 2.69
C PHE A 82 -1.86 12.73 3.56
N TRP A 83 -1.37 13.83 2.97
CA TRP A 83 -0.48 14.75 3.66
C TRP A 83 -0.61 16.18 3.15
N CYS A 84 -0.20 17.12 3.96
CA CYS A 84 -0.01 18.53 3.61
C CYS A 84 1.38 18.98 4.02
N MET A 85 1.79 20.17 3.62
CA MET A 85 3.01 20.77 4.15
C MET A 85 2.85 20.97 5.65
N GLY A 86 3.93 20.74 6.42
CA GLY A 86 3.85 20.85 7.86
C GLY A 86 3.57 22.27 8.35
N ASP A 87 4.16 23.26 7.71
CA ASP A 87 3.95 24.67 7.95
C ASP A 87 2.52 25.16 7.63
N ASP A 88 1.79 24.48 6.74
CA ASP A 88 0.35 24.75 6.52
C ASP A 88 -0.54 24.24 7.67
N TYR A 89 -0.08 23.29 8.46
CA TYR A 89 -0.88 22.61 9.46
C TYR A 89 -0.42 22.87 10.90
N TYR A 90 0.88 22.85 11.15
CA TYR A 90 1.47 23.03 12.47
C TYR A 90 1.72 24.51 12.82
N PRO A 91 1.98 24.84 14.10
CA PRO A 91 2.29 26.22 14.53
C PRO A 91 3.51 26.81 13.80
N GLN A 92 3.63 28.15 13.85
CA GLN A 92 4.64 28.94 13.12
C GLN A 92 6.13 28.56 13.37
N ASP A 93 6.42 27.79 14.41
CA ASP A 93 7.78 27.31 14.72
C ASP A 93 8.15 26.01 13.97
N PHE A 94 7.30 25.56 13.08
CA PHE A 94 7.52 24.35 12.28
C PHE A 94 8.19 24.73 10.96
N ASP A 95 9.53 24.66 10.94
CA ASP A 95 10.33 25.05 9.79
C ASP A 95 10.99 23.83 9.14
N LEU A 96 10.26 23.20 8.21
CA LEU A 96 10.80 22.16 7.35
C LEU A 96 10.74 22.61 5.88
N SER A 97 11.86 22.48 5.20
CA SER A 97 11.88 22.68 3.74
C SER A 97 10.93 21.69 3.04
N PRO A 98 10.43 21.96 1.84
CA PRO A 98 9.58 21.05 1.09
C PRO A 98 10.20 19.65 0.89
N LEU A 99 11.52 19.58 0.76
CA LEU A 99 12.23 18.32 0.59
C LEU A 99 12.26 17.50 1.90
N GLU A 100 12.43 18.16 3.04
CA GLU A 100 12.36 17.50 4.36
C GLU A 100 10.95 17.03 4.67
N ASN A 101 9.92 17.84 4.42
CA ASN A 101 8.53 17.41 4.49
C ASN A 101 8.32 16.11 3.69
N TYR A 102 8.75 16.13 2.42
CA TYR A 102 8.62 14.96 1.57
C TYR A 102 9.42 13.74 2.07
N TYR A 103 10.61 13.94 2.63
CA TYR A 103 11.40 12.86 3.24
C TYR A 103 10.66 12.19 4.40
N TYR A 104 10.04 12.96 5.29
CA TYR A 104 9.27 12.42 6.41
C TYR A 104 8.02 11.68 5.92
N ILE A 105 7.30 12.21 4.95
CA ILE A 105 6.17 11.54 4.30
C ILE A 105 6.60 10.22 3.64
N PHE A 106 7.68 10.26 2.88
CA PHE A 106 8.20 9.06 2.21
C PHE A 106 8.66 8.00 3.19
N SER A 107 9.35 8.38 4.24
CA SER A 107 9.95 7.45 5.21
C SER A 107 8.99 7.00 6.31
N ALA A 108 7.87 7.72 6.52
CA ALA A 108 6.96 7.54 7.65
C ALA A 108 7.69 7.56 9.01
N LYS A 109 8.74 8.37 9.10
CA LYS A 109 9.50 8.55 10.35
C LYS A 109 8.85 9.63 11.21
N PRO A 110 8.96 9.49 12.55
CA PRO A 110 8.62 10.58 13.46
C PRO A 110 9.49 11.80 13.19
N LEU A 111 8.93 12.97 13.42
CA LEU A 111 9.64 14.23 13.36
C LEU A 111 10.74 14.28 14.44
N THR A 112 11.89 14.77 14.04
CA THR A 112 13.02 15.03 14.94
C THR A 112 13.50 16.45 14.75
N ASN A 113 13.94 17.10 15.83
CA ASN A 113 14.47 18.46 15.80
C ASN A 113 13.44 19.54 15.39
N THR A 114 12.18 19.34 15.69
CA THR A 114 11.12 20.32 15.50
C THR A 114 10.42 20.60 16.82
N SER A 115 9.62 21.67 16.87
CA SER A 115 8.76 21.97 18.03
C SER A 115 7.72 20.87 18.29
N VAL A 116 7.45 20.03 17.29
CA VAL A 116 6.49 18.92 17.34
C VAL A 116 7.26 17.60 17.20
N GLN A 117 7.93 17.20 18.29
CA GLN A 117 8.71 15.95 18.30
C GLN A 117 7.79 14.72 18.36
N ASP A 118 8.26 13.61 17.79
CA ASP A 118 7.61 12.30 17.78
C ASP A 118 6.29 12.22 16.99
N GLU A 119 5.80 13.33 16.45
CA GLU A 119 4.67 13.31 15.53
C GLU A 119 5.05 12.76 14.15
N ILE A 120 4.13 12.11 13.48
CA ILE A 120 4.31 11.60 12.13
C ILE A 120 3.51 12.47 11.17
N LEU A 121 4.19 13.09 10.20
CA LEU A 121 3.54 13.89 9.18
C LEU A 121 2.64 13.05 8.28
N GLY A 122 1.38 13.47 8.14
CA GLY A 122 0.40 12.83 7.27
C GLY A 122 -0.32 11.64 7.92
N ASN A 123 -1.34 11.17 7.24
CA ASN A 123 -2.13 10.01 7.65
C ASN A 123 -1.66 8.78 6.86
N HIS A 124 -0.85 7.96 7.51
CA HIS A 124 -0.22 6.79 6.92
C HIS A 124 -1.06 5.53 7.14
N VAL A 125 -1.35 4.86 6.06
CA VAL A 125 -2.06 3.58 6.05
C VAL A 125 -1.37 2.63 5.07
N GLY A 126 -1.37 1.36 5.37
CA GLY A 126 -0.78 0.38 4.45
C GLY A 126 -1.05 -1.06 4.85
N SER A 127 -0.38 -1.97 4.16
CA SER A 127 -0.45 -3.39 4.47
C SER A 127 0.88 -4.10 4.24
N VAL A 128 1.08 -5.16 5.01
CA VAL A 128 2.08 -6.19 4.72
C VAL A 128 1.32 -7.43 4.28
N ASP A 129 1.58 -7.87 3.07
CA ASP A 129 0.80 -8.88 2.39
C ASP A 129 1.64 -10.15 2.19
N LEU A 130 1.04 -11.30 2.47
CA LEU A 130 1.60 -12.61 2.19
C LEU A 130 0.59 -13.43 1.42
N GLY A 131 1.06 -14.26 0.49
CA GLY A 131 0.16 -15.11 -0.28
C GLY A 131 0.85 -16.33 -0.87
N ALA A 132 0.04 -17.32 -1.20
CA ALA A 132 0.47 -18.50 -1.93
C ALA A 132 -0.55 -18.84 -3.02
N GLU A 133 -0.06 -19.10 -4.21
CA GLU A 133 -0.86 -19.50 -5.34
C GLU A 133 -0.58 -20.95 -5.72
N PHE A 134 -1.63 -21.73 -5.87
CA PHE A 134 -1.59 -23.14 -6.27
C PHE A 134 -2.18 -23.26 -7.68
N ILE A 135 -1.35 -23.70 -8.63
CA ILE A 135 -1.69 -23.81 -10.04
C ILE A 135 -2.03 -25.26 -10.37
N LEU A 136 -3.31 -25.56 -10.39
CA LEU A 136 -3.85 -26.88 -10.75
C LEU A 136 -4.28 -26.88 -12.23
N SER A 137 -4.53 -28.06 -12.79
CA SER A 137 -4.94 -28.20 -14.19
C SER A 137 -6.20 -27.40 -14.53
N ARG A 138 -7.19 -27.42 -13.64
CA ARG A 138 -8.49 -26.76 -13.83
C ARG A 138 -8.63 -25.48 -13.03
N TYR A 139 -8.03 -25.39 -11.87
CA TYR A 139 -8.21 -24.28 -10.95
C TYR A 139 -6.89 -23.61 -10.62
N LYS A 140 -6.99 -22.33 -10.29
CA LYS A 140 -5.92 -21.55 -9.71
C LYS A 140 -6.44 -21.05 -8.37
N ILE A 141 -5.80 -21.45 -7.29
CA ILE A 141 -6.21 -21.11 -5.94
C ILE A 141 -5.17 -20.18 -5.36
N PHE A 142 -5.62 -19.02 -4.91
CA PHE A 142 -4.78 -18.05 -4.23
C PHE A 142 -5.27 -17.87 -2.81
N VAL A 143 -4.42 -18.13 -1.83
CA VAL A 143 -4.66 -17.85 -0.42
C VAL A 143 -3.76 -16.70 -0.01
N TYR A 144 -4.29 -15.78 0.79
CA TYR A 144 -3.53 -14.61 1.20
C TYR A 144 -3.95 -14.08 2.55
N ARG A 145 -3.04 -13.33 3.14
CA ARG A 145 -3.26 -12.52 4.33
C ARG A 145 -2.69 -11.13 4.11
N GLN A 146 -3.49 -10.11 4.45
CA GLN A 146 -3.08 -8.72 4.49
C GLN A 146 -3.13 -8.22 5.93
N ASN A 147 -1.99 -7.89 6.49
CA ASN A 147 -1.91 -7.23 7.79
C ASN A 147 -1.90 -5.72 7.55
N ILE A 148 -3.03 -5.08 7.84
CA ILE A 148 -3.21 -3.64 7.71
C ILE A 148 -2.52 -2.95 8.87
N TYR A 149 -1.89 -1.81 8.60
CA TYR A 149 -1.28 -0.96 9.61
C TYR A 149 -1.61 0.51 9.38
N GLU A 150 -1.67 1.25 10.47
CA GLU A 150 -1.72 2.71 10.50
C GLU A 150 -0.47 3.25 11.17
N ALA A 151 -0.12 4.50 10.89
CA ALA A 151 0.96 5.32 11.40
C ALA A 151 1.83 4.68 12.50
N GLY A 152 3.07 4.30 12.19
CA GLY A 152 4.02 3.76 13.18
C GLY A 152 3.77 2.32 13.66
N ALA A 153 2.57 1.79 13.51
CA ALA A 153 2.20 0.44 13.96
C ALA A 153 2.98 -0.67 13.25
N LEU A 154 3.48 -0.41 12.05
CA LEU A 154 4.35 -1.36 11.32
C LEU A 154 5.62 -1.69 12.11
N LYS A 155 6.24 -0.70 12.75
CA LYS A 155 7.46 -0.86 13.55
C LYS A 155 7.26 -1.82 14.73
N HIS A 156 6.06 -1.83 15.30
CA HIS A 156 5.74 -2.63 16.48
C HIS A 156 4.95 -3.91 16.17
N LEU A 157 4.51 -4.10 14.90
CA LEU A 157 3.66 -5.21 14.49
C LEU A 157 2.44 -5.41 15.42
N VAL A 158 1.87 -4.30 15.88
CA VAL A 158 0.82 -4.27 16.93
C VAL A 158 -0.42 -5.05 16.49
N TYR A 159 -0.75 -5.01 15.20
CA TYR A 159 -1.95 -5.64 14.65
C TYR A 159 -1.68 -7.01 14.01
N LYS A 160 -0.79 -7.83 14.59
CA LYS A 160 -0.51 -9.18 14.05
C LYS A 160 -1.73 -10.08 14.00
N GLN A 161 -2.69 -9.88 14.91
CA GLN A 161 -3.90 -10.69 15.00
C GLN A 161 -4.97 -10.19 14.03
N ASP A 162 -4.97 -8.89 13.73
CA ASP A 162 -5.93 -8.25 12.86
C ASP A 162 -5.41 -8.28 11.42
N GLY A 163 -6.19 -8.87 10.54
CA GLY A 163 -5.78 -8.95 9.15
C GLY A 163 -6.82 -9.63 8.27
N LEU A 164 -6.95 -9.11 7.06
CA LEU A 164 -7.83 -9.70 6.05
C LEU A 164 -7.21 -11.00 5.54
N ASN A 165 -7.92 -12.10 5.71
CA ASN A 165 -7.58 -13.38 5.13
C ASN A 165 -8.49 -13.63 3.94
N GLY A 166 -7.94 -14.18 2.87
CA GLY A 166 -8.72 -14.44 1.67
C GLY A 166 -8.34 -15.72 0.95
N ILE A 167 -9.33 -16.29 0.31
CA ILE A 167 -9.20 -17.39 -0.63
C ILE A 167 -9.89 -17.00 -1.94
N SER A 168 -9.15 -17.09 -3.04
CA SER A 168 -9.66 -16.86 -4.40
C SER A 168 -9.46 -18.10 -5.23
N ILE A 169 -10.53 -18.58 -5.87
CA ILE A 169 -10.50 -19.72 -6.77
C ILE A 169 -10.88 -19.25 -8.16
N ILE A 170 -9.98 -19.40 -9.13
CA ILE A 170 -10.21 -19.05 -10.53
C ILE A 170 -10.39 -20.33 -11.34
N ASN A 171 -11.45 -20.41 -12.12
CA ASN A 171 -11.69 -21.48 -13.08
C ASN A 171 -10.92 -21.20 -14.36
N ARG A 172 -9.96 -22.05 -14.70
CA ARG A 172 -9.10 -21.90 -15.89
C ARG A 172 -9.74 -22.47 -17.16
N LYS A 173 -10.85 -23.23 -17.02
CA LYS A 173 -11.56 -23.84 -18.14
C LYS A 173 -12.98 -23.26 -18.25
N THR A 174 -13.09 -22.02 -18.68
CA THR A 174 -14.35 -21.29 -18.82
C THR A 174 -15.21 -21.73 -20.01
N GLN A 175 -14.73 -22.63 -20.87
CA GLN A 175 -15.44 -23.03 -22.10
C GLN A 175 -16.41 -24.20 -21.94
N ASP A 176 -16.44 -24.88 -20.78
CA ASP A 176 -17.41 -25.95 -20.50
C ASP A 176 -18.75 -25.32 -20.04
N LYS A 177 -19.70 -25.26 -20.95
CA LYS A 177 -20.92 -24.41 -20.97
C LYS A 177 -21.98 -24.68 -19.88
N LYS A 178 -21.80 -25.58 -18.95
CA LYS A 178 -22.92 -25.94 -18.06
C LYS A 178 -22.99 -25.12 -16.75
N TYR A 179 -21.87 -24.62 -16.26
CA TYR A 179 -21.78 -23.71 -15.10
C TYR A 179 -20.61 -22.74 -15.31
N ILE A 180 -20.93 -21.56 -15.81
CA ILE A 180 -19.90 -20.53 -16.12
C ILE A 180 -19.72 -19.65 -14.89
N TRP A 181 -18.74 -19.99 -14.08
CA TRP A 181 -18.18 -19.07 -13.11
C TRP A 181 -16.67 -18.91 -13.38
N ASP A 182 -16.19 -17.70 -13.29
CA ASP A 182 -14.78 -17.38 -13.55
C ASP A 182 -13.97 -17.35 -12.25
N LYS A 183 -14.55 -16.75 -11.21
CA LYS A 183 -13.88 -16.55 -9.94
C LYS A 183 -14.84 -16.64 -8.76
N ILE A 184 -14.40 -17.29 -7.70
CA ILE A 184 -15.02 -17.26 -6.36
C ILE A 184 -14.01 -16.61 -5.43
N LEU A 185 -14.45 -15.68 -4.61
CA LEU A 185 -13.66 -15.03 -3.58
C LEU A 185 -14.38 -15.15 -2.25
N PHE A 186 -13.64 -15.54 -1.22
CA PHE A 186 -14.08 -15.53 0.16
C PHE A 186 -13.03 -14.80 1.01
N GLU A 187 -13.48 -13.83 1.81
CA GLU A 187 -12.64 -13.01 2.67
C GLU A 187 -13.24 -12.93 4.07
N PHE A 188 -12.38 -12.87 5.08
CA PHE A 188 -12.75 -12.71 6.49
C PHE A 188 -11.63 -11.98 7.26
N LEU A 189 -12.02 -11.25 8.28
CA LEU A 189 -11.17 -10.56 9.25
C LEU A 189 -10.99 -11.39 10.51
#